data_fe77899b334d8bb18d36370c4176c567
#
_entry.id   fe77899b334d8bb18d36370c4176c567
#
_cell.length_a   1.000
_cell.length_b   1.000
_cell.length_c   1.000
_cell.angle_alpha   90.00
_cell.angle_beta   90.00
_cell.angle_gamma   90.00
#
_symmetry.space_group_name_H-M   'P 1'
#
loop_
_entity.id
_entity.type
_entity.pdbx_description
1 polymer ?
#
loop_
_entity_poly.entity_id
_entity_poly.type
_entity_poly.pdbx_seq_one_letter_code
_entity_poly.pdbx_strand_id
1 'polypeptide(L)'
;MTISTLAQRLGALFLALLFAGYASAAMLNVHNGADVSSLDPHKVSGDWENRVVGDIFEGLVTEDRMAEPIPGQAESWTISDDGLVYTFTLRDGITWTDGTPVTADDFVFAFQRLMNPETAASYAYLQFTVKNAEKINNGDIADLGMLGVKALDAKTLEITLEQPTPYFIGALTHYTAFPVPMHVVKELGSDWVKIGNIVTNGPFTPTEWVPGSHVQTKKNDSYYDAANVSIDGVKFFTLEDQSAALKRYRAGDFDILTEFPTDQYEWMQENLPGQAMVAPYAGLYYYAFNATKPPFDNADVRKALSMTVNREVIGPQVLGTGELPAYSWVPPAMANYRDGPTVAWKDVPYGERVDMAKELLAGAGYNSDNPLKVQLRYNTNENHKRIAVAISAMWKPLGVEVELYNTETKVHYAEIQKGQLEVARAGWLADYNDADNFLNLLKSGVNYNYGQWSNPEFDKLLTDANTVTDLAKRAEMLKKAEMIALEDSAALPIYYYLSRNVVSPKISGFENNAFDIHRTRWLTKSE
;
A
#
# COMPACT_ATOMS: atom_id res chain seq x y z
N MET A 1 10.81 74.97 -0.76
CA MET A 1 10.89 73.49 -0.78
C MET A 1 12.06 73.14 -1.65
N THR A 2 13.15 72.72 -1.06
CA THR A 2 14.44 72.54 -1.74
C THR A 2 14.51 71.17 -2.45
N ILE A 3 15.18 71.11 -3.56
CA ILE A 3 15.39 69.96 -4.45
C ILE A 3 15.87 68.69 -3.69
N SER A 4 16.43 68.84 -2.48
CA SER A 4 16.90 67.76 -1.60
C SER A 4 15.78 66.86 -1.03
N THR A 5 14.58 67.38 -0.82
CA THR A 5 13.45 66.62 -0.24
C THR A 5 12.69 65.77 -1.29
N LEU A 6 12.83 66.08 -2.56
CA LEU A 6 12.22 65.30 -3.65
C LEU A 6 13.09 64.07 -3.98
N ALA A 7 14.43 64.21 -3.94
CA ALA A 7 15.37 63.13 -4.13
C ALA A 7 15.34 62.05 -3.02
N GLN A 8 15.12 62.45 -1.76
CA GLN A 8 14.97 61.51 -0.64
C GLN A 8 13.65 60.72 -0.67
N ARG A 9 12.55 61.28 -1.21
CA ARG A 9 11.27 60.57 -1.36
C ARG A 9 11.27 59.61 -2.55
N LEU A 10 11.96 59.94 -3.65
CA LEU A 10 12.16 59.03 -4.79
C LEU A 10 13.14 57.90 -4.46
N GLY A 11 14.17 58.13 -3.67
CA GLY A 11 15.08 57.10 -3.21
C GLY A 11 14.42 56.08 -2.25
N ALA A 12 13.49 56.53 -1.39
CA ALA A 12 12.75 55.65 -0.48
C ALA A 12 11.70 54.79 -1.21
N LEU A 13 11.09 55.32 -2.31
CA LEU A 13 10.17 54.52 -3.13
C LEU A 13 10.89 53.48 -4.01
N PHE A 14 12.11 53.74 -4.44
CA PHE A 14 12.92 52.79 -5.23
C PHE A 14 13.54 51.70 -4.37
N LEU A 15 13.83 51.92 -3.07
CA LEU A 15 14.29 50.88 -2.15
C LEU A 15 13.16 49.96 -1.66
N ALA A 16 11.90 50.45 -1.65
CA ALA A 16 10.72 49.62 -1.28
C ALA A 16 10.26 48.64 -2.39
N LEU A 17 10.69 48.86 -3.64
CA LEU A 17 10.37 47.99 -4.78
C LEU A 17 11.40 46.90 -5.04
N LEU A 18 12.52 46.86 -4.29
CA LEU A 18 13.58 45.84 -4.45
C LEU A 18 13.52 44.69 -3.42
N PHE A 19 12.54 44.68 -2.52
CA PHE A 19 12.22 43.57 -1.64
C PHE A 19 10.87 42.89 -2.00
N ALA A 20 10.51 42.84 -3.28
CA ALA A 20 9.73 41.71 -3.75
C ALA A 20 10.68 40.51 -3.73
N GLY A 21 10.80 39.88 -2.57
CA GLY A 21 11.53 38.64 -2.44
C GLY A 21 10.98 37.69 -3.51
N TYR A 22 11.84 37.17 -4.35
CA TYR A 22 11.51 35.98 -5.14
C TYR A 22 11.13 34.93 -4.11
N ALA A 23 9.82 34.69 -3.95
CA ALA A 23 9.38 33.51 -3.22
C ALA A 23 10.03 32.34 -3.96
N SER A 24 11.03 31.74 -3.34
CA SER A 24 11.64 30.52 -3.88
C SER A 24 10.54 29.50 -4.00
N ALA A 25 10.39 28.90 -5.19
CA ALA A 25 9.40 27.86 -5.38
C ALA A 25 9.52 26.81 -4.28
N ALA A 26 8.44 26.51 -3.59
CA ALA A 26 8.42 25.55 -2.48
C ALA A 26 8.50 24.12 -3.04
N MET A 27 9.69 23.73 -3.50
CA MET A 27 9.98 22.36 -3.97
C MET A 27 10.14 21.42 -2.79
N LEU A 28 9.40 20.30 -2.82
CA LEU A 28 9.52 19.22 -1.85
C LEU A 28 10.43 18.12 -2.40
N ASN A 29 11.46 17.74 -1.66
CA ASN A 29 12.36 16.65 -2.00
C ASN A 29 12.01 15.42 -1.16
N VAL A 30 11.49 14.39 -1.80
CA VAL A 30 11.03 13.16 -1.15
C VAL A 30 11.94 12.00 -1.53
N HIS A 31 12.49 11.31 -0.55
CA HIS A 31 13.08 9.99 -0.77
C HIS A 31 11.95 8.99 -1.07
N ASN A 32 12.00 8.31 -2.20
CA ASN A 32 10.94 7.41 -2.65
C ASN A 32 11.27 5.92 -2.50
N GLY A 33 12.51 5.59 -2.12
CA GLY A 33 12.98 4.21 -2.05
C GLY A 33 13.23 3.63 -3.43
N ALA A 34 12.33 2.78 -3.91
CA ALA A 34 12.48 2.09 -5.18
C ALA A 34 12.13 2.95 -6.41
N ASP A 35 12.58 2.48 -7.57
CA ASP A 35 12.30 3.14 -8.85
C ASP A 35 10.85 2.89 -9.30
N VAL A 36 10.24 3.93 -9.86
CA VAL A 36 8.90 3.86 -10.44
C VAL A 36 8.94 3.12 -11.77
N SER A 37 8.19 2.05 -11.89
CA SER A 37 8.16 1.23 -13.11
C SER A 37 7.32 1.84 -14.23
N SER A 38 6.32 2.64 -13.87
CA SER A 38 5.40 3.32 -14.78
C SER A 38 4.76 4.53 -14.10
N LEU A 39 4.30 5.50 -14.91
CA LEU A 39 3.36 6.55 -14.49
C LEU A 39 1.91 6.22 -14.84
N ASP A 40 1.65 5.03 -15.39
CA ASP A 40 0.31 4.52 -15.69
C ASP A 40 -0.33 3.91 -14.42
N PRO A 41 -1.44 4.46 -13.90
CA PRO A 41 -2.06 3.96 -12.67
C PRO A 41 -2.53 2.50 -12.76
N HIS A 42 -2.75 1.96 -13.97
CA HIS A 42 -3.13 0.56 -14.16
C HIS A 42 -1.93 -0.40 -14.30
N LYS A 43 -0.69 0.09 -14.26
CA LYS A 43 0.54 -0.70 -14.48
C LYS A 43 1.48 -0.74 -13.28
N VAL A 44 1.12 -0.07 -12.20
CA VAL A 44 1.93 0.04 -10.98
C VAL A 44 1.39 -0.88 -9.88
N SER A 45 2.20 -1.18 -8.87
CA SER A 45 1.84 -2.11 -7.79
C SER A 45 2.51 -1.83 -6.44
N GLY A 46 3.41 -0.82 -6.35
CA GLY A 46 4.14 -0.49 -5.14
C GLY A 46 3.63 0.77 -4.45
N ASP A 47 3.86 0.89 -3.13
CA ASP A 47 3.57 2.10 -2.35
C ASP A 47 4.41 3.29 -2.81
N TRP A 48 5.67 3.05 -3.25
CA TRP A 48 6.52 4.08 -3.86
C TRP A 48 5.95 4.61 -5.19
N GLU A 49 5.23 3.78 -5.93
CA GLU A 49 4.54 4.17 -7.16
C GLU A 49 3.24 4.90 -6.85
N ASN A 50 2.45 4.41 -5.86
CA ASN A 50 1.23 5.07 -5.39
C ASN A 50 1.50 6.51 -4.93
N ARG A 51 2.65 6.75 -4.30
CA ARG A 51 3.07 8.08 -3.84
C ARG A 51 3.18 9.07 -5.00
N VAL A 52 3.74 8.63 -6.13
CA VAL A 52 3.87 9.45 -7.34
C VAL A 52 2.55 9.55 -8.11
N VAL A 53 1.91 8.39 -8.37
CA VAL A 53 0.69 8.33 -9.18
C VAL A 53 -0.48 9.03 -8.49
N GLY A 54 -0.58 8.91 -7.15
CA GLY A 54 -1.61 9.60 -6.36
C GLY A 54 -1.43 11.10 -6.22
N ASP A 55 -0.26 11.65 -6.57
CA ASP A 55 -0.03 13.09 -6.66
C ASP A 55 -0.34 13.64 -8.06
N ILE A 56 -0.20 12.82 -9.12
CA ILE A 56 -0.43 13.27 -10.50
C ILE A 56 -1.82 12.94 -11.05
N PHE A 57 -2.52 11.98 -10.44
CA PHE A 57 -3.92 11.65 -10.76
C PHE A 57 -4.79 11.73 -9.51
N GLU A 58 -6.10 11.86 -9.73
CA GLU A 58 -7.11 11.80 -8.67
C GLU A 58 -8.36 11.06 -9.17
N GLY A 59 -8.90 10.17 -8.31
CA GLY A 59 -10.09 9.37 -8.58
C GLY A 59 -11.41 10.10 -8.29
N LEU A 60 -12.53 9.35 -8.35
CA LEU A 60 -13.83 9.83 -7.87
C LEU A 60 -13.76 10.27 -6.41
N VAL A 61 -13.04 9.49 -5.63
CA VAL A 61 -12.78 9.65 -4.20
C VAL A 61 -11.27 9.80 -4.02
N THR A 62 -10.86 10.60 -3.06
CA THR A 62 -9.46 10.79 -2.65
C THR A 62 -9.34 10.62 -1.13
N GLU A 63 -8.16 10.81 -0.55
CA GLU A 63 -7.95 10.69 0.89
C GLU A 63 -7.64 12.05 1.55
N ASP A 64 -8.09 12.21 2.79
CA ASP A 64 -7.64 13.28 3.64
C ASP A 64 -6.27 12.97 4.30
N ARG A 65 -5.82 13.79 5.26
CA ARG A 65 -4.55 13.61 5.99
C ARG A 65 -4.51 12.35 6.85
N MET A 66 -5.68 11.84 7.24
CA MET A 66 -5.81 10.61 8.03
C MET A 66 -6.01 9.36 7.16
N ALA A 67 -5.91 9.53 5.82
CA ALA A 67 -6.19 8.52 4.80
C ALA A 67 -7.67 8.05 4.82
N GLU A 68 -8.59 8.92 5.28
CA GLU A 68 -10.02 8.65 5.22
C GLU A 68 -10.58 9.11 3.87
N PRO A 69 -11.52 8.33 3.26
CA PRO A 69 -12.10 8.66 1.97
C PRO A 69 -12.90 9.97 2.00
N ILE A 70 -12.59 10.88 1.09
CA ILE A 70 -13.29 12.15 0.89
C ILE A 70 -13.60 12.36 -0.59
N PRO A 71 -14.56 13.27 -0.95
CA PRO A 71 -14.85 13.63 -2.34
C PRO A 71 -13.60 14.12 -3.09
N GLY A 72 -13.27 13.44 -4.19
CA GLY A 72 -12.21 13.79 -5.15
C GLY A 72 -12.78 14.50 -6.38
N GLN A 73 -12.64 13.90 -7.58
CA GLN A 73 -13.22 14.40 -8.83
C GLN A 73 -14.76 14.34 -8.80
N ALA A 74 -15.37 13.42 -8.03
CA ALA A 74 -16.78 13.50 -7.70
C ALA A 74 -16.99 14.45 -6.51
N GLU A 75 -17.98 15.33 -6.58
CA GLU A 75 -18.36 16.18 -5.45
C GLU A 75 -19.29 15.46 -4.46
N SER A 76 -20.02 14.44 -4.93
CA SER A 76 -20.96 13.66 -4.13
C SER A 76 -21.29 12.32 -4.78
N TRP A 77 -21.90 11.44 -3.99
CA TRP A 77 -22.47 10.18 -4.49
C TRP A 77 -23.71 9.78 -3.69
N THR A 78 -24.55 8.94 -4.30
CA THR A 78 -25.67 8.26 -3.65
C THR A 78 -25.51 6.75 -3.78
N ILE A 79 -26.10 6.01 -2.85
CA ILE A 79 -26.08 4.55 -2.81
C ILE A 79 -27.53 4.07 -2.78
N SER A 80 -27.89 3.09 -3.62
CA SER A 80 -29.21 2.45 -3.60
C SER A 80 -29.46 1.71 -2.27
N ASP A 81 -30.72 1.51 -1.92
CA ASP A 81 -31.12 0.88 -0.65
C ASP A 81 -30.58 -0.57 -0.50
N ASP A 82 -30.37 -1.27 -1.63
CA ASP A 82 -29.77 -2.59 -1.66
C ASP A 82 -28.23 -2.59 -1.64
N GLY A 83 -27.61 -1.41 -1.65
CA GLY A 83 -26.14 -1.25 -1.64
C GLY A 83 -25.44 -1.65 -2.94
N LEU A 84 -26.17 -1.84 -4.04
CA LEU A 84 -25.62 -2.34 -5.30
C LEU A 84 -25.27 -1.25 -6.30
N VAL A 85 -25.96 -0.12 -6.27
CA VAL A 85 -25.78 0.95 -7.27
C VAL A 85 -25.26 2.21 -6.59
N TYR A 86 -24.12 2.69 -7.08
CA TYR A 86 -23.49 3.93 -6.67
C TYR A 86 -23.58 4.92 -7.83
N THR A 87 -24.16 6.11 -7.58
CA THR A 87 -24.26 7.17 -8.56
C THR A 87 -23.42 8.36 -8.11
N PHE A 88 -22.36 8.66 -8.85
CA PHE A 88 -21.43 9.76 -8.58
C PHE A 88 -21.75 10.97 -9.44
N THR A 89 -21.70 12.16 -8.83
CA THR A 89 -21.79 13.44 -9.52
C THR A 89 -20.40 14.07 -9.60
N LEU A 90 -19.87 14.25 -10.80
CA LEU A 90 -18.56 14.89 -11.02
C LEU A 90 -18.65 16.40 -10.79
N ARG A 91 -17.56 16.99 -10.27
CA ARG A 91 -17.43 18.44 -10.06
C ARG A 91 -17.57 19.20 -11.37
N ASP A 92 -18.03 20.44 -11.28
CA ASP A 92 -18.01 21.37 -12.39
C ASP A 92 -16.59 21.85 -12.71
N GLY A 93 -16.29 21.97 -13.99
CA GLY A 93 -15.06 22.62 -14.48
C GLY A 93 -13.76 21.83 -14.26
N ILE A 94 -13.83 20.55 -13.90
CA ILE A 94 -12.64 19.69 -13.84
C ILE A 94 -12.07 19.42 -15.22
N THR A 95 -10.75 19.56 -15.36
CA THR A 95 -10.07 19.40 -16.63
C THR A 95 -8.81 18.56 -16.49
N TRP A 96 -8.45 17.90 -17.54
CA TRP A 96 -7.12 17.38 -17.77
C TRP A 96 -6.12 18.56 -17.92
N THR A 97 -4.82 18.28 -17.75
CA THR A 97 -3.76 19.32 -17.85
C THR A 97 -3.58 19.91 -19.26
N ASP A 98 -4.18 19.32 -20.27
CA ASP A 98 -4.24 19.88 -21.63
C ASP A 98 -5.48 20.77 -21.86
N GLY A 99 -6.33 20.93 -20.83
CA GLY A 99 -7.56 21.72 -20.87
C GLY A 99 -8.80 20.97 -21.34
N THR A 100 -8.69 19.69 -21.73
CA THR A 100 -9.83 18.86 -22.08
C THR A 100 -10.66 18.57 -20.81
N PRO A 101 -12.02 18.65 -20.86
CA PRO A 101 -12.84 18.30 -19.70
C PRO A 101 -12.66 16.85 -19.26
N VAL A 102 -12.59 16.61 -17.95
CA VAL A 102 -12.72 15.27 -17.36
C VAL A 102 -14.21 14.94 -17.31
N THR A 103 -14.59 13.78 -17.84
CA THR A 103 -15.98 13.34 -17.95
C THR A 103 -16.20 11.94 -17.39
N ALA A 104 -17.45 11.56 -17.18
CA ALA A 104 -17.83 10.20 -16.78
C ALA A 104 -17.36 9.13 -17.78
N ASP A 105 -17.23 9.48 -19.08
CA ASP A 105 -16.69 8.56 -20.09
C ASP A 105 -15.21 8.23 -19.87
N ASP A 106 -14.41 9.13 -19.31
CA ASP A 106 -13.00 8.84 -18.97
C ASP A 106 -12.92 7.78 -17.86
N PHE A 107 -13.83 7.82 -16.88
CA PHE A 107 -13.94 6.79 -15.85
C PHE A 107 -14.44 5.46 -16.42
N VAL A 108 -15.46 5.46 -17.26
CA VAL A 108 -15.94 4.24 -17.95
C VAL A 108 -14.78 3.60 -18.73
N PHE A 109 -14.06 4.41 -19.51
CA PHE A 109 -12.89 3.93 -20.25
C PHE A 109 -11.80 3.37 -19.36
N ALA A 110 -11.50 4.06 -18.23
CA ALA A 110 -10.48 3.63 -17.28
C ALA A 110 -10.83 2.27 -16.66
N PHE A 111 -12.06 2.07 -16.18
CA PHE A 111 -12.51 0.78 -15.63
C PHE A 111 -12.53 -0.33 -16.68
N GLN A 112 -12.99 -0.04 -17.89
CA GLN A 112 -12.94 -1.00 -19.00
C GLN A 112 -11.50 -1.38 -19.35
N ARG A 113 -10.60 -0.41 -19.40
CA ARG A 113 -9.17 -0.63 -19.66
C ARG A 113 -8.53 -1.45 -18.53
N LEU A 114 -8.85 -1.16 -17.27
CA LEU A 114 -8.36 -1.91 -16.10
C LEU A 114 -8.76 -3.40 -16.21
N MET A 115 -10.01 -3.68 -16.59
CA MET A 115 -10.54 -5.05 -16.69
C MET A 115 -10.14 -5.76 -17.98
N ASN A 116 -9.70 -5.05 -19.02
CA ASN A 116 -9.26 -5.69 -20.27
C ASN A 116 -8.01 -6.54 -20.02
N PRO A 117 -8.04 -7.88 -20.30
CA PRO A 117 -6.87 -8.76 -20.14
C PRO A 117 -5.62 -8.27 -20.87
N GLU A 118 -5.79 -7.59 -22.01
CA GLU A 118 -4.66 -7.02 -22.79
C GLU A 118 -3.92 -5.91 -22.04
N THR A 119 -4.59 -5.24 -21.10
CA THR A 119 -3.94 -4.25 -20.22
C THR A 119 -2.96 -4.93 -19.27
N ALA A 120 -3.20 -6.18 -18.89
CA ALA A 120 -2.38 -6.94 -17.94
C ALA A 120 -2.15 -6.15 -16.62
N ALA A 121 -3.23 -5.58 -16.08
CA ALA A 121 -3.21 -4.83 -14.83
C ALA A 121 -3.14 -5.82 -13.65
N SER A 122 -2.01 -5.86 -12.94
CA SER A 122 -1.80 -6.83 -11.84
C SER A 122 -2.74 -6.62 -10.65
N TYR A 123 -3.25 -5.41 -10.46
CA TYR A 123 -4.14 -5.01 -9.37
C TYR A 123 -5.61 -4.87 -9.80
N ALA A 124 -6.00 -5.36 -10.99
CA ALA A 124 -7.40 -5.33 -11.46
C ALA A 124 -8.38 -5.95 -10.45
N TYR A 125 -7.94 -6.97 -9.71
CA TYR A 125 -8.75 -7.70 -8.73
C TYR A 125 -9.35 -6.81 -7.63
N LEU A 126 -8.75 -5.67 -7.29
CA LEU A 126 -9.30 -4.73 -6.29
C LEU A 126 -10.67 -4.18 -6.71
N GLN A 127 -10.97 -4.17 -7.98
CA GLN A 127 -12.25 -3.69 -8.53
C GLN A 127 -13.17 -4.83 -9.00
N PHE A 128 -12.89 -6.10 -8.62
CA PHE A 128 -13.74 -7.25 -9.00
C PHE A 128 -15.12 -7.25 -8.33
N THR A 129 -15.33 -6.37 -7.36
CA THR A 129 -16.67 -6.11 -6.80
C THR A 129 -17.61 -5.43 -7.79
N VAL A 130 -17.10 -4.77 -8.83
CA VAL A 130 -17.88 -4.19 -9.91
C VAL A 130 -18.48 -5.32 -10.77
N LYS A 131 -19.74 -5.20 -11.10
CA LYS A 131 -20.49 -6.21 -11.87
C LYS A 131 -19.76 -6.61 -13.16
N ASN A 132 -19.61 -7.91 -13.35
CA ASN A 132 -18.91 -8.56 -14.45
C ASN A 132 -17.39 -8.29 -14.53
N ALA A 133 -16.80 -7.55 -13.60
CA ALA A 133 -15.38 -7.17 -13.66
C ALA A 133 -14.45 -8.39 -13.71
N GLU A 134 -14.62 -9.34 -12.78
CA GLU A 134 -13.81 -10.56 -12.72
C GLU A 134 -13.97 -11.42 -13.98
N LYS A 135 -15.21 -11.59 -14.47
CA LYS A 135 -15.50 -12.39 -15.68
C LYS A 135 -14.87 -11.79 -16.93
N ILE A 136 -14.87 -10.45 -17.02
CA ILE A 136 -14.21 -9.74 -18.13
C ILE A 136 -12.70 -9.90 -18.02
N ASN A 137 -12.13 -9.70 -16.84
CA ASN A 137 -10.68 -9.79 -16.63
C ASN A 137 -10.14 -11.22 -16.88
N ASN A 138 -10.93 -12.26 -16.55
CA ASN A 138 -10.58 -13.64 -16.82
C ASN A 138 -10.83 -14.08 -18.29
N GLY A 139 -11.46 -13.22 -19.10
CA GLY A 139 -11.77 -13.53 -20.50
C GLY A 139 -13.06 -14.31 -20.72
N ASP A 140 -13.87 -14.55 -19.68
CA ASP A 140 -15.16 -15.23 -19.76
C ASP A 140 -16.21 -14.36 -20.47
N ILE A 141 -16.09 -13.04 -20.39
CA ILE A 141 -16.88 -12.04 -21.11
C ILE A 141 -15.94 -11.17 -21.93
N ALA A 142 -16.07 -11.21 -23.25
CA ALA A 142 -15.23 -10.42 -24.17
C ALA A 142 -15.73 -8.97 -24.37
N ASP A 143 -17.00 -8.71 -24.12
CA ASP A 143 -17.60 -7.38 -24.30
C ASP A 143 -17.37 -6.52 -23.06
N LEU A 144 -16.45 -5.57 -23.17
CA LEU A 144 -16.15 -4.59 -22.10
C LEU A 144 -17.37 -3.71 -21.76
N GLY A 145 -18.33 -3.55 -22.66
CA GLY A 145 -19.58 -2.83 -22.42
C GLY A 145 -20.52 -3.49 -21.42
N MET A 146 -20.28 -4.76 -21.07
CA MET A 146 -21.02 -5.49 -20.05
C MET A 146 -20.55 -5.18 -18.62
N LEU A 147 -19.45 -4.43 -18.47
CA LEU A 147 -18.95 -3.99 -17.16
C LEU A 147 -19.99 -3.08 -16.47
N GLY A 148 -20.17 -3.26 -15.17
CA GLY A 148 -21.12 -2.50 -14.36
C GLY A 148 -20.74 -1.03 -14.16
N VAL A 149 -20.16 -0.35 -15.15
CA VAL A 149 -19.78 1.06 -15.09
C VAL A 149 -20.36 1.79 -16.30
N LYS A 150 -21.11 2.88 -16.06
CA LYS A 150 -21.85 3.56 -17.10
C LYS A 150 -21.88 5.08 -16.89
N ALA A 151 -21.57 5.85 -17.91
CA ALA A 151 -21.87 7.27 -17.97
C ALA A 151 -23.36 7.48 -18.28
N LEU A 152 -24.10 8.11 -17.39
CA LEU A 152 -25.50 8.50 -17.63
C LEU A 152 -25.55 9.82 -18.44
N ASP A 153 -24.59 10.68 -18.19
CA ASP A 153 -24.25 11.89 -18.94
C ASP A 153 -22.78 12.25 -18.68
N ALA A 154 -22.30 13.39 -19.16
CA ALA A 154 -20.90 13.80 -19.03
C ALA A 154 -20.42 13.96 -17.57
N LYS A 155 -21.35 14.16 -16.61
CA LYS A 155 -21.03 14.40 -15.19
C LYS A 155 -21.56 13.33 -14.24
N THR A 156 -22.38 12.43 -14.72
CA THR A 156 -23.04 11.42 -13.87
C THR A 156 -22.54 10.04 -14.24
N LEU A 157 -21.82 9.41 -13.29
CA LEU A 157 -21.29 8.05 -13.41
C LEU A 157 -22.08 7.10 -12.51
N GLU A 158 -22.59 6.02 -13.08
CA GLU A 158 -23.21 4.92 -12.36
C GLU A 158 -22.27 3.72 -12.29
N ILE A 159 -22.06 3.18 -11.09
CA ILE A 159 -21.31 1.93 -10.87
C ILE A 159 -22.25 0.93 -10.19
N THR A 160 -22.45 -0.21 -10.83
CA THR A 160 -23.21 -1.33 -10.29
C THR A 160 -22.25 -2.41 -9.78
N LEU A 161 -22.47 -2.88 -8.57
CA LEU A 161 -21.68 -3.95 -7.96
C LEU A 161 -22.32 -5.33 -8.19
N GLU A 162 -21.50 -6.37 -8.11
CA GLU A 162 -21.95 -7.78 -8.14
C GLU A 162 -22.70 -8.16 -6.86
N GLN A 163 -22.29 -7.55 -5.76
CA GLN A 163 -22.86 -7.73 -4.41
C GLN A 163 -22.62 -6.48 -3.57
N PRO A 164 -23.38 -6.25 -2.48
CA PRO A 164 -23.12 -5.13 -1.58
C PRO A 164 -21.69 -5.21 -1.03
N THR A 165 -20.94 -4.12 -1.11
CA THR A 165 -19.53 -4.06 -0.72
C THR A 165 -19.31 -2.85 0.18
N PRO A 166 -19.35 -3.01 1.52
CA PRO A 166 -19.28 -1.89 2.47
C PRO A 166 -18.00 -1.06 2.37
N TYR A 167 -16.91 -1.63 1.89
CA TYR A 167 -15.61 -0.96 1.73
C TYR A 167 -15.40 -0.36 0.33
N PHE A 168 -16.41 -0.39 -0.56
CA PHE A 168 -16.24 0.02 -1.95
C PHE A 168 -15.79 1.47 -2.10
N ILE A 169 -16.32 2.41 -1.32
CA ILE A 169 -15.86 3.81 -1.34
C ILE A 169 -14.38 3.91 -0.96
N GLY A 170 -13.92 3.15 0.05
CA GLY A 170 -12.51 3.06 0.39
C GLY A 170 -11.65 2.47 -0.73
N ALA A 171 -12.14 1.43 -1.43
CA ALA A 171 -11.43 0.83 -2.55
C ALA A 171 -11.28 1.79 -3.77
N LEU A 172 -12.15 2.79 -3.89
CA LEU A 172 -12.07 3.82 -4.95
C LEU A 172 -10.98 4.88 -4.72
N THR A 173 -10.38 4.95 -3.52
CA THR A 173 -9.23 5.84 -3.29
C THR A 173 -7.95 5.28 -3.91
N HIS A 174 -7.92 3.96 -4.17
CA HIS A 174 -6.77 3.31 -4.76
C HIS A 174 -6.60 3.69 -6.24
N TYR A 175 -5.37 3.86 -6.68
CA TYR A 175 -5.03 4.30 -8.04
C TYR A 175 -5.59 3.43 -9.17
N THR A 176 -5.99 2.19 -8.92
CA THR A 176 -6.68 1.34 -9.91
C THR A 176 -8.02 1.92 -10.36
N ALA A 177 -8.68 2.73 -9.52
CA ALA A 177 -9.93 3.39 -9.83
C ALA A 177 -9.75 4.80 -10.43
N PHE A 178 -8.51 5.24 -10.67
CA PHE A 178 -8.25 6.56 -11.23
C PHE A 178 -8.59 6.61 -12.73
N PRO A 179 -9.13 7.74 -13.22
CA PRO A 179 -9.38 7.92 -14.63
C PRO A 179 -8.06 8.07 -15.38
N VAL A 180 -8.07 7.71 -16.65
CA VAL A 180 -6.96 7.99 -17.58
C VAL A 180 -7.49 8.79 -18.78
N PRO A 181 -6.68 9.70 -19.36
CA PRO A 181 -7.13 10.58 -20.44
C PRO A 181 -7.43 9.76 -21.71
N MET A 182 -8.70 9.39 -21.87
CA MET A 182 -9.15 8.50 -22.95
C MET A 182 -8.65 8.93 -24.31
N HIS A 183 -8.70 10.23 -24.62
CA HIS A 183 -8.28 10.80 -25.89
C HIS A 183 -6.80 10.57 -26.16
N VAL A 184 -5.92 10.79 -25.17
CA VAL A 184 -4.47 10.59 -25.31
C VAL A 184 -4.09 9.11 -25.36
N VAL A 185 -4.73 8.29 -24.49
CA VAL A 185 -4.47 6.84 -24.45
C VAL A 185 -4.86 6.17 -25.77
N LYS A 186 -5.99 6.57 -26.38
CA LYS A 186 -6.43 6.04 -27.68
C LYS A 186 -5.53 6.48 -28.83
N GLU A 187 -4.97 7.68 -28.78
CA GLU A 187 -4.09 8.21 -29.82
C GLU A 187 -2.69 7.62 -29.74
N LEU A 188 -2.08 7.57 -28.54
CA LEU A 188 -0.66 7.28 -28.36
C LEU A 188 -0.35 5.86 -27.85
N GLY A 189 -1.37 5.07 -27.52
CA GLY A 189 -1.20 3.73 -26.97
C GLY A 189 -0.30 3.75 -25.73
N SER A 190 0.70 2.88 -25.64
CA SER A 190 1.62 2.80 -24.49
C SER A 190 2.50 4.04 -24.30
N ASP A 191 2.64 4.90 -25.30
CA ASP A 191 3.48 6.09 -25.27
C ASP A 191 2.82 7.28 -24.53
N TRP A 192 1.56 7.14 -24.14
CA TRP A 192 0.81 8.19 -23.44
C TRP A 192 1.43 8.64 -22.11
N VAL A 193 2.18 7.75 -21.42
CA VAL A 193 2.83 8.02 -20.12
C VAL A 193 4.20 8.72 -20.24
N LYS A 194 4.72 8.89 -21.44
CA LYS A 194 6.03 9.54 -21.65
C LYS A 194 5.94 11.03 -21.33
N ILE A 195 7.00 11.56 -20.72
CA ILE A 195 7.09 13.01 -20.47
C ILE A 195 6.92 13.76 -21.79
N GLY A 196 6.05 14.74 -21.80
CA GLY A 196 5.63 15.49 -22.98
C GLY A 196 4.33 15.00 -23.63
N ASN A 197 3.94 13.75 -23.38
CA ASN A 197 2.67 13.17 -23.83
C ASN A 197 1.65 13.06 -22.69
N ILE A 198 2.17 12.78 -21.48
CA ILE A 198 1.32 12.49 -20.32
C ILE A 198 0.43 13.69 -19.94
N VAL A 199 -0.85 13.40 -19.81
CA VAL A 199 -1.91 14.33 -19.39
C VAL A 199 -2.52 13.77 -18.11
N THR A 200 -2.64 14.61 -17.08
CA THR A 200 -3.03 14.22 -15.73
C THR A 200 -4.18 15.10 -15.22
N ASN A 201 -4.84 14.69 -14.12
CA ASN A 201 -5.95 15.43 -13.52
C ASN A 201 -5.76 15.73 -12.03
N GLY A 202 -4.60 15.34 -11.48
CA GLY A 202 -4.28 15.52 -10.08
C GLY A 202 -3.66 16.89 -9.75
N PRO A 203 -3.30 17.13 -8.47
CA PRO A 203 -2.73 18.39 -7.99
C PRO A 203 -1.35 18.71 -8.58
N PHE A 204 -0.64 17.72 -9.14
CA PHE A 204 0.67 17.92 -9.76
C PHE A 204 0.74 17.30 -11.16
N THR A 205 1.67 17.82 -11.98
CA THR A 205 1.94 17.37 -13.34
C THR A 205 3.40 16.93 -13.43
N PRO A 206 3.74 15.73 -13.96
CA PRO A 206 5.11 15.31 -14.14
C PRO A 206 5.81 16.13 -15.21
N THR A 207 7.04 16.56 -14.94
CA THR A 207 7.87 17.37 -15.84
C THR A 207 9.14 16.66 -16.26
N GLU A 208 9.64 15.75 -15.43
CA GLU A 208 10.82 14.95 -15.71
C GLU A 208 10.69 13.55 -15.10
N TRP A 209 11.12 12.55 -15.79
CA TRP A 209 11.28 11.19 -15.29
C TRP A 209 12.59 10.61 -15.79
N VAL A 210 13.51 10.39 -14.86
CA VAL A 210 14.82 9.78 -15.12
C VAL A 210 14.86 8.44 -14.38
N PRO A 211 14.63 7.31 -15.09
CA PRO A 211 14.66 5.98 -14.48
C PRO A 211 15.92 5.73 -13.65
N GLY A 212 15.74 5.13 -12.47
CA GLY A 212 16.82 4.89 -11.50
C GLY A 212 17.32 6.14 -10.77
N SER A 213 16.71 7.32 -11.00
CA SER A 213 17.12 8.58 -10.38
C SER A 213 15.97 9.31 -9.72
N HIS A 214 14.97 9.77 -10.48
CA HIS A 214 13.87 10.54 -9.91
C HIS A 214 12.70 10.74 -10.87
N VAL A 215 11.54 11.08 -10.29
CA VAL A 215 10.41 11.72 -10.96
C VAL A 215 10.29 13.14 -10.40
N GLN A 216 10.17 14.16 -11.27
CA GLN A 216 9.92 15.53 -10.87
C GLN A 216 8.58 16.00 -11.38
N THR A 217 7.85 16.74 -10.54
CA THR A 217 6.54 17.30 -10.83
C THR A 217 6.54 18.80 -10.61
N LYS A 218 5.54 19.48 -11.15
CA LYS A 218 5.17 20.85 -10.83
C LYS A 218 3.69 20.90 -10.42
N LYS A 219 3.31 21.90 -9.65
CA LYS A 219 1.91 22.19 -9.33
C LYS A 219 1.06 22.31 -10.61
N ASN A 220 -0.12 21.73 -10.58
CA ASN A 220 -1.12 21.86 -11.62
C ASN A 220 -2.06 23.04 -11.29
N ASP A 221 -1.86 24.16 -11.94
CA ASP A 221 -2.68 25.37 -11.72
C ASP A 221 -4.14 25.21 -12.20
N SER A 222 -4.42 24.20 -13.04
CA SER A 222 -5.76 23.87 -13.53
C SER A 222 -6.50 22.89 -12.61
N TYR A 223 -5.86 22.39 -11.56
CA TYR A 223 -6.52 21.52 -10.59
C TYR A 223 -7.61 22.26 -9.84
N TYR A 224 -8.80 21.66 -9.67
CA TYR A 224 -9.97 22.36 -9.10
C TYR A 224 -9.71 22.97 -7.71
N ASP A 225 -8.80 22.40 -6.94
CA ASP A 225 -8.44 22.83 -5.60
C ASP A 225 -7.02 23.42 -5.52
N ALA A 226 -6.48 23.89 -6.66
CA ALA A 226 -5.11 24.43 -6.75
C ALA A 226 -4.82 25.55 -5.74
N ALA A 227 -5.83 26.34 -5.37
CA ALA A 227 -5.67 27.42 -4.40
C ALA A 227 -5.24 26.94 -3.00
N ASN A 228 -5.54 25.71 -2.64
CA ASN A 228 -5.21 25.08 -1.36
C ASN A 228 -3.93 24.22 -1.41
N VAL A 229 -3.30 24.08 -2.58
CA VAL A 229 -2.01 23.38 -2.74
C VAL A 229 -0.88 24.37 -2.53
N SER A 230 -0.09 24.20 -1.47
CA SER A 230 0.97 25.13 -1.08
C SER A 230 2.34 24.80 -1.68
N ILE A 231 2.56 23.54 -2.10
CA ILE A 231 3.82 23.07 -2.68
C ILE A 231 3.82 23.34 -4.19
N ASP A 232 4.90 23.91 -4.71
CA ASP A 232 5.02 24.26 -6.14
C ASP A 232 5.48 23.09 -7.02
N GLY A 233 6.02 22.05 -6.40
CA GLY A 233 6.42 20.82 -7.09
C GLY A 233 7.10 19.83 -6.14
N VAL A 234 7.21 18.59 -6.59
CA VAL A 234 7.84 17.50 -5.83
C VAL A 234 8.89 16.84 -6.68
N LYS A 235 10.01 16.49 -6.05
CA LYS A 235 11.02 15.62 -6.63
C LYS A 235 11.12 14.34 -5.81
N PHE A 236 10.68 13.23 -6.39
CA PHE A 236 10.71 11.90 -5.81
C PHE A 236 12.00 11.21 -6.22
N PHE A 237 12.92 10.99 -5.28
CA PHE A 237 14.23 10.41 -5.54
C PHE A 237 14.25 8.91 -5.34
N THR A 238 14.71 8.17 -6.32
CA THR A 238 15.01 6.75 -6.22
C THR A 238 16.33 6.54 -5.47
N LEU A 239 16.28 5.83 -4.34
CA LEU A 239 17.48 5.43 -3.59
C LEU A 239 17.12 4.28 -2.63
N GLU A 240 17.50 3.05 -2.96
CA GLU A 240 17.13 1.86 -2.16
C GLU A 240 17.98 1.70 -0.89
N ASP A 241 19.20 2.25 -0.85
CA ASP A 241 20.09 2.19 0.32
C ASP A 241 19.62 3.17 1.39
N GLN A 242 18.94 2.64 2.42
CA GLN A 242 18.38 3.41 3.52
C GLN A 242 19.45 4.18 4.32
N SER A 243 20.67 3.61 4.45
CA SER A 243 21.78 4.27 5.16
C SER A 243 22.32 5.47 4.37
N ALA A 244 22.42 5.34 3.04
CA ALA A 244 22.76 6.46 2.16
C ALA A 244 21.65 7.52 2.16
N ALA A 245 20.38 7.10 2.14
CA ALA A 245 19.23 7.99 2.20
C ALA A 245 19.21 8.82 3.51
N LEU A 246 19.44 8.18 4.66
CA LEU A 246 19.53 8.89 5.94
C LEU A 246 20.71 9.90 5.97
N LYS A 247 21.86 9.56 5.39
CA LYS A 247 22.99 10.50 5.25
C LYS A 247 22.62 11.72 4.42
N ARG A 248 21.89 11.52 3.31
CA ARG A 248 21.42 12.61 2.45
C ARG A 248 20.35 13.46 3.12
N TYR A 249 19.42 12.85 3.88
CA TYR A 249 18.46 13.60 4.70
C TYR A 249 19.20 14.52 5.71
N ARG A 250 20.21 14.02 6.40
CA ARG A 250 21.03 14.81 7.33
C ARG A 250 21.82 15.93 6.65
N ALA A 251 22.15 15.75 5.38
CA ALA A 251 22.79 16.78 4.55
C ALA A 251 21.79 17.85 4.06
N GLY A 252 20.48 17.64 4.24
CA GLY A 252 19.43 18.55 3.79
C GLY A 252 18.98 18.32 2.35
N ASP A 253 19.38 17.20 1.72
CA ASP A 253 18.97 16.87 0.35
C ASP A 253 17.50 16.45 0.26
N PHE A 254 16.94 15.85 1.33
CA PHE A 254 15.56 15.39 1.43
C PHE A 254 14.80 16.14 2.53
N ASP A 255 13.54 16.44 2.26
CA ASP A 255 12.59 16.98 3.22
C ASP A 255 11.85 15.86 3.95
N ILE A 256 11.59 14.75 3.23
CA ILE A 256 10.93 13.55 3.75
C ILE A 256 11.76 12.32 3.33
N LEU A 257 12.02 11.46 4.30
CA LEU A 257 12.61 10.14 4.12
C LEU A 257 11.54 9.09 4.46
N THR A 258 11.15 8.27 3.49
CA THR A 258 10.00 7.36 3.60
C THR A 258 10.32 5.99 4.20
N GLU A 259 11.53 5.73 4.56
CA GLU A 259 11.97 4.56 5.30
C GLU A 259 13.40 4.78 5.81
N PHE A 260 13.74 4.25 6.98
CA PHE A 260 15.09 4.39 7.55
C PHE A 260 15.61 3.08 8.14
N PRO A 261 16.94 2.92 8.28
CA PRO A 261 17.54 1.78 8.95
C PRO A 261 17.09 1.73 10.42
N THR A 262 16.48 0.63 10.84
CA THR A 262 15.91 0.52 12.19
C THR A 262 16.93 0.54 13.30
N ASP A 263 18.18 0.11 13.05
CA ASP A 263 19.31 0.21 13.97
C ASP A 263 19.78 1.65 14.22
N GLN A 264 19.31 2.62 13.43
CA GLN A 264 19.58 4.05 13.62
C GLN A 264 18.48 4.77 14.40
N TYR A 265 17.40 4.08 14.79
CA TYR A 265 16.23 4.74 15.38
C TYR A 265 16.56 5.43 16.72
N GLU A 266 17.27 4.75 17.63
CA GLU A 266 17.71 5.33 18.91
C GLU A 266 18.58 6.58 18.69
N TRP A 267 19.54 6.48 17.77
CA TRP A 267 20.37 7.62 17.38
C TRP A 267 19.54 8.79 16.85
N MET A 268 18.51 8.52 16.03
CA MET A 268 17.64 9.57 15.49
C MET A 268 16.79 10.23 16.57
N GLN A 269 16.29 9.47 17.55
CA GLN A 269 15.56 10.05 18.67
C GLN A 269 16.40 11.07 19.45
N GLU A 270 17.69 10.80 19.61
CA GLU A 270 18.62 11.69 20.31
C GLU A 270 19.07 12.89 19.45
N ASN A 271 19.33 12.68 18.16
CA ASN A 271 19.99 13.67 17.29
C ASN A 271 19.04 14.39 16.33
N LEU A 272 17.86 13.85 16.08
CA LEU A 272 16.79 14.38 15.23
C LEU A 272 15.44 14.38 15.98
N PRO A 273 15.36 15.05 17.15
CA PRO A 273 14.19 14.97 18.02
C PRO A 273 12.92 15.42 17.28
N GLY A 274 11.86 14.58 17.34
CA GLY A 274 10.57 14.85 16.73
C GLY A 274 10.51 14.69 15.22
N GLN A 275 11.61 14.29 14.55
CA GLN A 275 11.65 14.10 13.10
C GLN A 275 11.40 12.64 12.68
N ALA A 276 11.85 11.66 13.48
CA ALA A 276 11.56 10.26 13.24
C ALA A 276 10.12 9.93 13.67
N MET A 277 9.24 9.76 12.70
CA MET A 277 7.82 9.45 12.89
C MET A 277 7.60 7.95 12.69
N VAL A 278 7.24 7.27 13.77
CA VAL A 278 6.93 5.83 13.77
C VAL A 278 5.50 5.67 14.29
N ALA A 279 4.65 5.00 13.52
CA ALA A 279 3.24 4.84 13.83
C ALA A 279 2.70 3.47 13.40
N PRO A 280 1.59 2.98 14.02
CA PRO A 280 0.91 1.78 13.56
C PRO A 280 0.54 1.88 12.08
N TYR A 281 0.84 0.80 11.32
CA TYR A 281 0.55 0.67 9.90
C TYR A 281 -0.37 -0.55 9.70
N ALA A 282 -1.37 -0.42 8.85
CA ALA A 282 -2.26 -1.52 8.50
C ALA A 282 -1.52 -2.53 7.61
N GLY A 283 -0.62 -3.28 8.23
CA GLY A 283 0.24 -4.22 7.53
C GLY A 283 0.67 -5.39 8.39
N LEU A 284 0.92 -6.52 7.72
CA LEU A 284 1.32 -7.77 8.33
C LEU A 284 2.60 -8.30 7.68
N TYR A 285 3.60 -8.58 8.49
CA TYR A 285 4.79 -9.35 8.12
C TYR A 285 4.58 -10.81 8.49
N TYR A 286 4.73 -11.71 7.53
CA TYR A 286 4.47 -13.12 7.74
C TYR A 286 5.41 -14.01 6.93
N TYR A 287 5.42 -15.31 7.26
CA TYR A 287 5.98 -16.33 6.40
C TYR A 287 4.86 -17.21 5.84
N ALA A 288 4.91 -17.45 4.54
CA ALA A 288 4.06 -18.41 3.85
C ALA A 288 4.72 -19.78 3.88
N PHE A 289 3.94 -20.83 4.17
CA PHE A 289 4.31 -22.22 4.01
C PHE A 289 3.69 -22.78 2.73
N ASN A 290 4.39 -23.55 1.93
CA ASN A 290 3.77 -24.24 0.81
C ASN A 290 2.92 -25.42 1.31
N ALA A 291 1.64 -25.16 1.56
CA ALA A 291 0.71 -26.14 2.12
C ALA A 291 0.34 -27.29 1.17
N THR A 292 0.83 -27.28 -0.07
CA THR A 292 0.58 -28.34 -1.06
C THR A 292 1.68 -29.39 -1.13
N LYS A 293 2.79 -29.21 -0.39
CA LYS A 293 3.96 -30.08 -0.46
C LYS A 293 4.44 -30.51 0.91
N PRO A 294 4.84 -31.79 1.07
CA PRO A 294 5.56 -32.21 2.26
C PRO A 294 6.83 -31.37 2.49
N PRO A 295 7.16 -31.05 3.74
CA PRO A 295 6.45 -31.44 4.96
C PRO A 295 5.34 -30.44 5.38
N PHE A 296 5.13 -29.36 4.61
CA PHE A 296 4.25 -28.24 4.97
C PHE A 296 2.77 -28.48 4.61
N ASP A 297 2.41 -29.59 3.98
CA ASP A 297 1.05 -30.11 3.85
C ASP A 297 0.49 -30.59 5.21
N ASN A 298 1.38 -30.87 6.19
CA ASN A 298 1.00 -31.21 7.56
C ASN A 298 0.85 -29.94 8.43
N ALA A 299 -0.35 -29.69 8.95
CA ALA A 299 -0.65 -28.55 9.82
C ALA A 299 0.15 -28.55 11.13
N ASP A 300 0.46 -29.72 11.70
CA ASP A 300 1.25 -29.83 12.93
C ASP A 300 2.70 -29.33 12.73
N VAL A 301 3.29 -29.57 11.56
CA VAL A 301 4.61 -29.05 11.20
C VAL A 301 4.56 -27.52 11.11
N ARG A 302 3.56 -26.96 10.42
CA ARG A 302 3.39 -25.50 10.31
C ARG A 302 3.18 -24.88 11.67
N LYS A 303 2.33 -25.49 12.51
CA LYS A 303 2.04 -25.05 13.88
C LYS A 303 3.27 -25.06 14.77
N ALA A 304 4.06 -26.14 14.75
CA ALA A 304 5.29 -26.26 15.52
C ALA A 304 6.28 -25.14 15.20
N LEU A 305 6.50 -24.87 13.92
CA LEU A 305 7.37 -23.78 13.48
C LEU A 305 6.81 -22.41 13.88
N SER A 306 5.49 -22.20 13.80
CA SER A 306 4.85 -20.96 14.18
C SER A 306 4.93 -20.67 15.68
N MET A 307 4.69 -21.67 16.54
CA MET A 307 4.71 -21.55 18.00
C MET A 307 6.08 -21.13 18.54
N THR A 308 7.16 -21.50 17.87
CA THR A 308 8.53 -21.29 18.33
C THR A 308 9.19 -20.03 17.78
N VAL A 309 8.48 -19.23 17.00
CA VAL A 309 8.90 -17.85 16.73
C VAL A 309 8.55 -16.97 17.95
N ASN A 310 9.58 -16.48 18.62
CA ASN A 310 9.43 -15.55 19.75
C ASN A 310 9.19 -14.15 19.22
N ARG A 311 7.93 -13.80 19.02
CA ARG A 311 7.49 -12.54 18.42
C ARG A 311 7.85 -11.33 19.26
N GLU A 312 7.86 -11.49 20.59
CA GLU A 312 8.20 -10.44 21.56
C GLU A 312 9.67 -10.00 21.47
N VAL A 313 10.51 -10.80 20.83
CA VAL A 313 11.93 -10.49 20.62
C VAL A 313 12.14 -9.78 19.27
N ILE A 314 11.30 -10.09 18.26
CA ILE A 314 11.51 -9.60 16.88
C ILE A 314 11.42 -8.07 16.82
N GLY A 315 10.35 -7.45 17.30
CA GLY A 315 10.18 -6.00 17.28
C GLY A 315 11.29 -5.28 18.06
N PRO A 316 11.38 -5.47 19.41
CA PRO A 316 12.27 -4.64 20.23
C PRO A 316 13.76 -5.00 20.13
N GLN A 317 14.14 -6.26 19.85
CA GLN A 317 15.55 -6.69 19.89
C GLN A 317 16.16 -6.94 18.52
N VAL A 318 15.37 -7.38 17.52
CA VAL A 318 15.88 -7.65 16.17
C VAL A 318 15.72 -6.41 15.29
N LEU A 319 14.58 -5.73 15.37
CA LEU A 319 14.29 -4.53 14.58
C LEU A 319 14.63 -3.24 15.34
N GLY A 320 14.27 -3.14 16.62
CA GLY A 320 14.56 -1.97 17.45
C GLY A 320 13.53 -0.84 17.36
N THR A 321 12.49 -0.99 16.58
CA THR A 321 11.44 0.04 16.34
C THR A 321 10.12 -0.24 17.04
N GLY A 322 9.98 -1.40 17.71
CA GLY A 322 8.84 -1.67 18.58
C GLY A 322 7.61 -2.22 17.87
N GLU A 323 7.81 -2.90 16.74
CA GLU A 323 6.74 -3.60 16.02
C GLU A 323 5.95 -4.53 16.94
N LEU A 324 4.63 -4.52 16.80
CA LEU A 324 3.75 -5.30 17.64
C LEU A 324 3.72 -6.76 17.20
N PRO A 325 3.86 -7.72 18.15
CA PRO A 325 3.76 -9.15 17.86
C PRO A 325 2.42 -9.51 17.21
N ALA A 326 2.44 -10.24 16.08
CA ALA A 326 1.22 -10.70 15.42
C ALA A 326 0.85 -12.12 15.84
N TYR A 327 -0.23 -12.23 16.58
CA TYR A 327 -0.88 -13.48 16.98
C TYR A 327 -2.22 -13.71 16.29
N SER A 328 -2.61 -12.78 15.40
CA SER A 328 -3.73 -12.89 14.47
C SER A 328 -3.25 -12.55 13.06
N TRP A 329 -4.07 -12.89 12.08
CA TRP A 329 -3.76 -12.60 10.67
C TRP A 329 -4.11 -11.17 10.28
N VAL A 330 -5.28 -10.69 10.75
CA VAL A 330 -5.74 -9.32 10.48
C VAL A 330 -5.12 -8.34 11.47
N PRO A 331 -4.51 -7.23 11.03
CA PRO A 331 -4.00 -6.19 11.92
C PRO A 331 -5.10 -5.54 12.77
N PRO A 332 -4.82 -5.19 14.03
CA PRO A 332 -5.83 -4.63 14.93
C PRO A 332 -6.32 -3.21 14.54
N ALA A 333 -5.62 -2.55 13.61
CA ALA A 333 -5.99 -1.22 13.12
C ALA A 333 -7.14 -1.22 12.10
N MET A 334 -7.59 -2.41 11.63
CA MET A 334 -8.63 -2.52 10.60
C MET A 334 -10.00 -2.10 11.14
N ALA A 335 -10.70 -1.28 10.34
CA ALA A 335 -12.04 -0.81 10.68
C ALA A 335 -13.02 -1.98 10.84
N ASN A 336 -13.98 -1.82 11.74
CA ASN A 336 -15.03 -2.81 12.01
C ASN A 336 -14.53 -4.20 12.39
N TYR A 337 -13.25 -4.36 12.78
CA TYR A 337 -12.65 -5.66 13.09
C TYR A 337 -11.87 -5.64 14.41
N ARG A 338 -12.41 -4.98 15.42
CA ARG A 338 -11.79 -4.97 16.76
C ARG A 338 -11.95 -6.32 17.44
N ASP A 339 -10.98 -6.69 18.26
CA ASP A 339 -10.98 -7.93 19.05
C ASP A 339 -11.07 -9.19 18.15
N GLY A 340 -10.28 -9.22 17.08
CA GLY A 340 -10.12 -10.39 16.22
C GLY A 340 -9.54 -11.59 16.98
N PRO A 341 -9.73 -12.84 16.46
CA PRO A 341 -9.21 -14.04 17.11
C PRO A 341 -7.67 -14.03 17.10
N THR A 342 -7.10 -14.75 18.05
CA THR A 342 -5.67 -15.01 18.11
C THR A 342 -5.39 -16.51 18.16
N VAL A 343 -4.17 -16.93 17.82
CA VAL A 343 -3.75 -18.32 17.97
C VAL A 343 -3.94 -18.81 19.43
N ALA A 344 -4.45 -20.01 19.61
CA ALA A 344 -4.82 -20.55 20.91
C ALA A 344 -3.65 -20.65 21.92
N TRP A 345 -2.42 -20.71 21.42
CA TRP A 345 -1.22 -20.82 22.24
C TRP A 345 -0.54 -19.47 22.55
N LYS A 346 -1.18 -18.34 22.26
CA LYS A 346 -0.62 -16.99 22.46
C LYS A 346 -0.11 -16.77 23.88
N ASP A 347 -0.90 -17.15 24.86
CA ASP A 347 -0.62 -16.92 26.28
C ASP A 347 0.17 -18.06 26.95
N VAL A 348 0.56 -19.09 26.16
CA VAL A 348 1.42 -20.18 26.65
C VAL A 348 2.86 -19.68 26.75
N PRO A 349 3.57 -19.91 27.88
CA PRO A 349 4.96 -19.51 28.05
C PRO A 349 5.85 -20.06 26.95
N TYR A 350 6.84 -19.27 26.49
CA TYR A 350 7.67 -19.62 25.34
C TYR A 350 8.37 -20.98 25.49
N GLY A 351 8.89 -21.32 26.69
CA GLY A 351 9.52 -22.63 26.94
C GLY A 351 8.56 -23.80 26.72
N GLU A 352 7.32 -23.66 27.21
CA GLU A 352 6.28 -24.70 27.02
C GLU A 352 5.88 -24.81 25.55
N ARG A 353 5.79 -23.68 24.81
CA ARG A 353 5.56 -23.68 23.34
C ARG A 353 6.65 -24.47 22.60
N VAL A 354 7.92 -24.36 23.02
CA VAL A 354 9.04 -25.11 22.43
C VAL A 354 8.87 -26.60 22.67
N ASP A 355 8.45 -27.03 23.87
CA ASP A 355 8.25 -28.44 24.19
C ASP A 355 7.06 -29.03 23.43
N MET A 356 5.93 -28.31 23.38
CA MET A 356 4.78 -28.68 22.55
C MET A 356 5.15 -28.82 21.05
N ALA A 357 5.97 -27.92 20.55
CA ALA A 357 6.43 -27.95 19.16
C ALA A 357 7.31 -29.18 18.86
N LYS A 358 8.17 -29.58 19.80
CA LYS A 358 8.96 -30.85 19.67
C LYS A 358 8.04 -32.06 19.60
N GLU A 359 6.97 -32.09 20.42
CA GLU A 359 6.00 -33.19 20.39
C GLU A 359 5.27 -33.24 19.03
N LEU A 360 4.83 -32.12 18.50
CA LEU A 360 4.20 -32.05 17.17
C LEU A 360 5.14 -32.53 16.06
N LEU A 361 6.40 -32.07 16.06
CA LEU A 361 7.39 -32.51 15.08
C LEU A 361 7.71 -34.01 15.22
N ALA A 362 7.83 -34.53 16.44
CA ALA A 362 8.05 -35.97 16.69
C ALA A 362 6.85 -36.80 16.18
N GLY A 363 5.61 -36.33 16.42
CA GLY A 363 4.39 -36.93 15.86
C GLY A 363 4.36 -36.95 14.33
N ALA A 364 4.96 -35.95 13.69
CA ALA A 364 5.15 -35.90 12.24
C ALA A 364 6.37 -36.67 11.73
N GLY A 365 7.14 -37.32 12.60
CA GLY A 365 8.30 -38.14 12.24
C GLY A 365 9.66 -37.42 12.22
N TYR A 366 9.72 -36.18 12.72
CA TYR A 366 10.95 -35.37 12.77
C TYR A 366 11.53 -35.35 14.20
N ASN A 367 12.83 -35.66 14.31
CA ASN A 367 13.56 -35.69 15.57
C ASN A 367 15.07 -35.57 15.30
N SER A 368 15.91 -35.80 16.33
CA SER A 368 17.38 -35.72 16.20
C SER A 368 17.99 -36.68 15.14
N ASP A 369 17.35 -37.83 14.89
CA ASP A 369 17.82 -38.81 13.93
C ASP A 369 17.29 -38.57 12.52
N ASN A 370 16.20 -37.84 12.42
CA ASN A 370 15.56 -37.38 11.17
C ASN A 370 15.19 -35.90 11.26
N PRO A 371 16.17 -34.97 11.14
CA PRO A 371 15.92 -33.54 11.29
C PRO A 371 15.05 -33.02 10.17
N LEU A 372 14.13 -32.10 10.52
CA LEU A 372 13.37 -31.34 9.54
C LEU A 372 14.31 -30.35 8.83
N LYS A 373 14.37 -30.42 7.50
CA LYS A 373 15.12 -29.45 6.67
C LYS A 373 14.16 -28.46 6.04
N VAL A 374 14.52 -27.18 6.13
CA VAL A 374 13.67 -26.06 5.68
C VAL A 374 14.49 -25.08 4.87
N GLN A 375 14.10 -24.80 3.63
CA GLN A 375 14.59 -23.65 2.90
C GLN A 375 13.73 -22.43 3.27
N LEU A 376 14.34 -21.46 3.97
CA LEU A 376 13.72 -20.19 4.31
C LEU A 376 14.18 -19.13 3.33
N ARG A 377 13.29 -18.72 2.44
CA ARG A 377 13.59 -17.70 1.45
C ARG A 377 13.11 -16.31 1.85
N TYR A 378 13.86 -15.28 1.45
CA TYR A 378 13.53 -13.88 1.66
C TYR A 378 14.10 -13.01 0.54
N ASN A 379 13.46 -11.86 0.26
CA ASN A 379 13.99 -10.86 -0.65
C ASN A 379 15.08 -10.02 0.00
N THR A 380 15.99 -9.49 -0.82
CA THR A 380 17.12 -8.68 -0.35
C THR A 380 16.65 -7.45 0.41
N ASN A 381 16.91 -7.43 1.71
CA ASN A 381 16.70 -6.34 2.65
C ASN A 381 17.39 -6.71 3.97
N GLU A 382 18.06 -5.77 4.62
CA GLU A 382 18.82 -6.02 5.86
C GLU A 382 17.92 -6.49 7.01
N ASN A 383 16.71 -5.92 7.15
CA ASN A 383 15.77 -6.32 8.18
C ASN A 383 15.27 -7.75 7.95
N HIS A 384 14.95 -8.13 6.69
CA HIS A 384 14.52 -9.48 6.36
C HIS A 384 15.59 -10.52 6.66
N LYS A 385 16.85 -10.19 6.38
CA LYS A 385 18.01 -11.05 6.72
C LYS A 385 18.13 -11.23 8.23
N ARG A 386 18.06 -10.13 9.02
CA ARG A 386 18.15 -10.21 10.49
C ARG A 386 17.02 -11.07 11.07
N ILE A 387 15.80 -10.92 10.59
CA ILE A 387 14.64 -11.71 11.01
C ILE A 387 14.84 -13.19 10.64
N ALA A 388 15.24 -13.49 9.41
CA ALA A 388 15.47 -14.85 8.95
C ALA A 388 16.56 -15.56 9.77
N VAL A 389 17.65 -14.88 10.11
CA VAL A 389 18.72 -15.38 10.98
C VAL A 389 18.19 -15.63 12.40
N ALA A 390 17.42 -14.71 12.96
CA ALA A 390 16.84 -14.86 14.29
C ALA A 390 15.86 -16.05 14.36
N ILE A 391 14.97 -16.20 13.38
CA ILE A 391 14.01 -17.32 13.31
C ILE A 391 14.73 -18.65 13.10
N SER A 392 15.76 -18.69 12.25
CA SER A 392 16.60 -19.89 12.10
C SER A 392 17.21 -20.30 13.45
N ALA A 393 17.69 -19.35 14.25
CA ALA A 393 18.20 -19.64 15.58
C ALA A 393 17.11 -20.13 16.56
N MET A 394 15.89 -19.62 16.45
CA MET A 394 14.73 -20.05 17.26
C MET A 394 14.26 -21.48 16.90
N TRP A 395 14.43 -21.92 15.66
CA TRP A 395 14.06 -23.26 15.21
C TRP A 395 15.15 -24.32 15.50
N LYS A 396 16.38 -23.90 15.74
CA LYS A 396 17.50 -24.81 16.05
C LYS A 396 17.26 -25.73 17.27
N PRO A 397 16.65 -25.27 18.40
CA PRO A 397 16.36 -26.16 19.54
C PRO A 397 15.32 -27.25 19.24
N LEU A 398 14.58 -27.17 18.13
CA LEU A 398 13.67 -28.19 17.64
C LEU A 398 14.37 -29.28 16.81
N GLY A 399 15.65 -29.14 16.53
CA GLY A 399 16.37 -29.98 15.58
C GLY A 399 16.11 -29.63 14.12
N VAL A 400 15.61 -28.41 13.82
CA VAL A 400 15.36 -27.98 12.45
C VAL A 400 16.62 -27.40 11.82
N GLU A 401 16.98 -27.90 10.63
CA GLU A 401 18.08 -27.42 9.80
C GLU A 401 17.55 -26.40 8.79
N VAL A 402 17.97 -25.14 8.89
CA VAL A 402 17.50 -24.07 8.02
C VAL A 402 18.56 -23.67 7.00
N GLU A 403 18.19 -23.72 5.72
CA GLU A 403 18.93 -23.11 4.62
C GLU A 403 18.32 -21.72 4.32
N LEU A 404 19.13 -20.66 4.49
CA LEU A 404 18.70 -19.31 4.15
C LEU A 404 18.92 -19.05 2.66
N TYR A 405 17.84 -18.72 1.93
CA TYR A 405 17.86 -18.46 0.50
C TYR A 405 17.43 -17.03 0.19
N ASN A 406 18.37 -16.21 -0.29
CA ASN A 406 18.15 -14.80 -0.62
C ASN A 406 18.08 -14.59 -2.12
N THR A 407 17.09 -13.82 -2.58
CA THR A 407 16.97 -13.38 -3.98
C THR A 407 16.59 -11.90 -4.05
N GLU A 408 16.82 -11.29 -5.19
CA GLU A 408 16.35 -9.94 -5.50
C GLU A 408 14.80 -9.87 -5.43
N THR A 409 14.23 -8.70 -5.08
CA THR A 409 12.80 -8.55 -4.75
C THR A 409 11.86 -9.01 -5.86
N LYS A 410 12.10 -8.63 -7.12
CA LYS A 410 11.24 -9.04 -8.25
C LYS A 410 11.29 -10.56 -8.49
N VAL A 411 12.48 -11.15 -8.38
CA VAL A 411 12.67 -12.60 -8.52
C VAL A 411 11.96 -13.33 -7.41
N HIS A 412 12.11 -12.86 -6.17
CA HIS A 412 11.47 -13.44 -5.00
C HIS A 412 9.95 -13.54 -5.18
N TYR A 413 9.30 -12.41 -5.47
CA TYR A 413 7.84 -12.40 -5.63
C TYR A 413 7.36 -13.16 -6.86
N ALA A 414 8.06 -13.09 -7.99
CA ALA A 414 7.71 -13.86 -9.18
C ALA A 414 7.78 -15.38 -8.97
N GLU A 415 8.67 -15.85 -8.10
CA GLU A 415 8.81 -17.27 -7.78
C GLU A 415 7.80 -17.74 -6.74
N ILE A 416 7.57 -16.97 -5.66
CA ILE A 416 6.57 -17.37 -4.64
C ILE A 416 5.15 -17.33 -5.19
N GLN A 417 4.80 -16.42 -6.10
CA GLN A 417 3.52 -16.43 -6.81
C GLN A 417 3.29 -17.72 -7.61
N LYS A 418 4.35 -18.37 -8.09
CA LYS A 418 4.29 -19.65 -8.79
C LYS A 418 4.32 -20.86 -7.83
N GLY A 419 4.25 -20.65 -6.51
CA GLY A 419 4.38 -21.70 -5.51
C GLY A 419 5.77 -22.30 -5.43
N GLN A 420 6.82 -21.59 -5.86
CA GLN A 420 8.22 -22.02 -5.77
C GLN A 420 8.83 -21.60 -4.43
N LEU A 421 8.32 -22.19 -3.37
CA LEU A 421 8.75 -21.97 -1.99
C LEU A 421 8.59 -23.26 -1.17
N GLU A 422 9.32 -23.34 -0.07
CA GLU A 422 9.04 -24.17 1.09
C GLU A 422 8.47 -23.27 2.19
N VAL A 423 9.31 -22.38 2.73
CA VAL A 423 8.92 -21.28 3.60
C VAL A 423 9.42 -19.97 2.99
N ALA A 424 8.57 -19.00 2.82
CA ALA A 424 8.93 -17.73 2.22
C ALA A 424 8.46 -16.54 3.04
N ARG A 425 9.34 -15.56 3.16
CA ARG A 425 8.96 -14.24 3.67
C ARG A 425 7.94 -13.61 2.73
N ALA A 426 6.90 -13.05 3.30
CA ALA A 426 5.98 -12.16 2.62
C ALA A 426 5.54 -11.03 3.55
N GLY A 427 4.84 -10.07 3.02
CA GLY A 427 4.21 -8.99 3.76
C GLY A 427 3.06 -8.45 2.95
N TRP A 428 2.11 -7.86 3.64
CA TRP A 428 0.97 -7.20 3.04
C TRP A 428 0.67 -5.90 3.75
N LEU A 429 0.43 -4.87 2.97
CA LEU A 429 -0.06 -3.57 3.42
C LEU A 429 -1.48 -3.42 2.89
N ALA A 430 -2.38 -2.91 3.70
CA ALA A 430 -3.77 -2.82 3.32
C ALA A 430 -3.99 -1.82 2.17
N ASP A 431 -4.71 -2.25 1.15
CA ASP A 431 -5.14 -1.40 0.04
C ASP A 431 -6.42 -0.61 0.36
N TYR A 432 -7.21 -1.13 1.30
CA TYR A 432 -8.44 -0.51 1.82
C TYR A 432 -8.74 -0.97 3.24
N ASN A 433 -9.50 -0.18 4.00
CA ASN A 433 -9.71 -0.37 5.43
C ASN A 433 -10.82 -1.40 5.73
N ASP A 434 -10.54 -2.68 5.47
CA ASP A 434 -11.43 -3.79 5.79
C ASP A 434 -10.63 -5.08 6.01
N ALA A 435 -11.08 -5.94 6.94
CA ALA A 435 -10.44 -7.22 7.26
C ALA A 435 -10.36 -8.19 6.08
N ASP A 436 -11.31 -8.08 5.15
CA ASP A 436 -11.32 -8.86 3.91
C ASP A 436 -10.03 -8.69 3.10
N ASN A 437 -9.41 -7.51 3.15
CA ASN A 437 -8.14 -7.23 2.46
C ASN A 437 -7.01 -8.20 2.88
N PHE A 438 -6.98 -8.61 4.13
CA PHE A 438 -6.01 -9.59 4.63
C PHE A 438 -6.49 -11.03 4.48
N LEU A 439 -7.76 -11.30 4.71
CA LEU A 439 -8.28 -12.66 4.66
C LEU A 439 -8.29 -13.22 3.24
N ASN A 440 -8.52 -12.39 2.23
CA ASN A 440 -8.44 -12.78 0.82
C ASN A 440 -7.06 -13.33 0.42
N LEU A 441 -5.98 -12.97 1.13
CA LEU A 441 -4.64 -13.52 0.88
C LEU A 441 -4.52 -15.02 1.16
N LEU A 442 -5.49 -15.58 1.88
CA LEU A 442 -5.56 -17.02 2.21
C LEU A 442 -6.67 -17.73 1.43
N LYS A 443 -7.48 -17.01 0.65
CA LYS A 443 -8.56 -17.60 -0.15
C LYS A 443 -7.99 -18.46 -1.27
N SER A 444 -8.61 -19.61 -1.49
CA SER A 444 -8.19 -20.57 -2.53
C SER A 444 -8.22 -19.94 -3.92
N GLY A 445 -7.15 -20.16 -4.69
CA GLY A 445 -7.04 -19.69 -6.08
C GLY A 445 -6.67 -18.23 -6.26
N VAL A 446 -6.51 -17.46 -5.19
CA VAL A 446 -6.04 -16.07 -5.28
C VAL A 446 -4.53 -16.03 -5.49
N ASN A 447 -4.06 -15.18 -6.42
CA ASN A 447 -2.64 -15.08 -6.80
C ASN A 447 -1.69 -14.73 -5.64
N TYR A 448 -2.18 -14.06 -4.60
CA TYR A 448 -1.41 -13.67 -3.41
C TYR A 448 -1.47 -14.69 -2.29
N ASN A 449 -2.20 -15.80 -2.44
CA ASN A 449 -2.12 -16.96 -1.57
C ASN A 449 -0.84 -17.74 -1.88
N TYR A 450 0.30 -17.18 -1.52
CA TYR A 450 1.62 -17.74 -1.84
C TYR A 450 1.81 -19.16 -1.30
N GLY A 451 1.22 -19.46 -0.13
CA GLY A 451 1.26 -20.78 0.50
C GLY A 451 0.36 -21.81 -0.17
N GLN A 452 -0.52 -21.40 -1.07
CA GLN A 452 -1.51 -22.25 -1.73
C GLN A 452 -2.37 -23.07 -0.75
N TRP A 453 -2.55 -22.55 0.48
CA TRP A 453 -3.45 -23.13 1.44
C TRP A 453 -4.89 -23.06 0.94
N SER A 454 -5.71 -24.07 1.27
CA SER A 454 -7.08 -24.16 0.79
C SER A 454 -7.99 -24.74 1.88
N ASN A 455 -9.11 -24.08 2.14
CA ASN A 455 -10.14 -24.57 3.03
C ASN A 455 -11.52 -24.12 2.53
N PRO A 456 -12.41 -25.05 2.12
CA PRO A 456 -13.71 -24.70 1.56
C PRO A 456 -14.66 -23.97 2.52
N GLU A 457 -14.56 -24.22 3.83
CA GLU A 457 -15.37 -23.52 4.83
C GLU A 457 -14.91 -22.07 5.00
N PHE A 458 -13.58 -21.84 5.01
CA PHE A 458 -12.99 -20.51 4.99
C PHE A 458 -13.43 -19.72 3.77
N ASP A 459 -13.30 -20.30 2.57
CA ASP A 459 -13.67 -19.67 1.31
C ASP A 459 -15.16 -19.31 1.27
N LYS A 460 -16.00 -20.22 1.79
CA LYS A 460 -17.44 -19.98 1.90
C LYS A 460 -17.78 -18.84 2.85
N LEU A 461 -17.14 -18.78 4.01
CA LEU A 461 -17.35 -17.71 4.98
C LEU A 461 -17.00 -16.34 4.40
N LEU A 462 -15.89 -16.21 3.66
CA LEU A 462 -15.53 -14.97 2.98
C LEU A 462 -16.56 -14.59 1.92
N THR A 463 -16.97 -15.56 1.11
CA THR A 463 -17.97 -15.33 0.06
C THR A 463 -19.31 -14.89 0.64
N ASP A 464 -19.78 -15.57 1.70
CA ASP A 464 -21.03 -15.23 2.37
C ASP A 464 -20.94 -13.85 3.09
N ALA A 465 -19.80 -13.54 3.72
CA ALA A 465 -19.57 -12.26 4.39
C ALA A 465 -19.69 -11.05 3.44
N ASN A 466 -19.33 -11.22 2.19
CA ASN A 466 -19.43 -10.16 1.18
C ASN A 466 -20.89 -9.84 0.82
N THR A 467 -21.85 -10.72 1.13
CA THR A 467 -23.29 -10.47 0.89
C THR A 467 -24.00 -9.82 2.08
N VAL A 468 -23.31 -9.61 3.22
CA VAL A 468 -23.90 -9.11 4.45
C VAL A 468 -23.64 -7.61 4.62
N THR A 469 -24.70 -6.81 4.58
CA THR A 469 -24.64 -5.35 4.79
C THR A 469 -24.54 -4.94 6.27
N ASP A 470 -24.98 -5.81 7.20
CA ASP A 470 -24.80 -5.61 8.64
C ASP A 470 -23.33 -5.82 9.02
N LEU A 471 -22.59 -4.73 9.25
CA LEU A 471 -21.15 -4.75 9.52
C LEU A 471 -20.78 -5.60 10.74
N ALA A 472 -21.62 -5.67 11.77
CA ALA A 472 -21.34 -6.48 12.96
C ALA A 472 -21.47 -7.97 12.66
N LYS A 473 -22.51 -8.39 11.94
CA LYS A 473 -22.65 -9.78 11.48
C LYS A 473 -21.55 -10.18 10.53
N ARG A 474 -21.19 -9.29 9.61
CA ARG A 474 -20.07 -9.48 8.67
C ARG A 474 -18.76 -9.69 9.42
N ALA A 475 -18.44 -8.84 10.40
CA ALA A 475 -17.25 -8.97 11.23
C ALA A 475 -17.18 -10.34 11.94
N GLU A 476 -18.30 -10.83 12.50
CA GLU A 476 -18.34 -12.15 13.14
C GLU A 476 -18.10 -13.31 12.15
N MET A 477 -18.52 -13.18 10.90
CA MET A 477 -18.22 -14.18 9.85
C MET A 477 -16.73 -14.16 9.47
N LEU A 478 -16.15 -12.98 9.31
CA LEU A 478 -14.73 -12.80 9.03
C LEU A 478 -13.85 -13.31 10.18
N LYS A 479 -14.24 -13.09 11.44
CA LYS A 479 -13.56 -13.65 12.62
C LYS A 479 -13.59 -15.19 12.65
N LYS A 480 -14.70 -15.81 12.26
CA LYS A 480 -14.78 -17.27 12.13
C LYS A 480 -13.86 -17.79 11.03
N ALA A 481 -13.82 -17.12 9.90
CA ALA A 481 -12.88 -17.46 8.82
C ALA A 481 -11.43 -17.35 9.31
N GLU A 482 -11.06 -16.26 9.96
CA GLU A 482 -9.71 -16.10 10.51
C GLU A 482 -9.36 -17.20 11.51
N MET A 483 -10.28 -17.58 12.38
CA MET A 483 -10.06 -18.66 13.36
C MET A 483 -9.69 -19.98 12.67
N ILE A 484 -10.39 -20.36 11.59
CA ILE A 484 -10.07 -21.55 10.79
C ILE A 484 -8.64 -21.49 10.26
N ALA A 485 -8.23 -20.35 9.71
CA ALA A 485 -6.89 -20.18 9.17
C ALA A 485 -5.79 -20.24 10.26
N LEU A 486 -6.06 -19.65 11.43
CA LEU A 486 -5.15 -19.66 12.58
C LEU A 486 -5.00 -21.07 13.19
N GLU A 487 -6.11 -21.81 13.35
CA GLU A 487 -6.12 -23.18 13.89
C GLU A 487 -5.34 -24.13 12.98
N ASP A 488 -5.48 -24.02 11.67
CA ASP A 488 -4.76 -24.81 10.68
C ASP A 488 -3.34 -24.29 10.38
N SER A 489 -2.95 -23.18 11.03
CA SER A 489 -1.65 -22.53 10.77
C SER A 489 -1.40 -22.31 9.28
N ALA A 490 -2.40 -21.73 8.57
CA ALA A 490 -2.37 -21.47 7.13
C ALA A 490 -1.11 -20.70 6.69
N ALA A 491 -0.65 -19.79 7.55
CA ALA A 491 0.59 -19.05 7.43
C ALA A 491 1.15 -18.71 8.82
N LEU A 492 2.31 -18.06 8.87
CA LEU A 492 2.99 -17.68 10.11
C LEU A 492 3.02 -16.15 10.22
N PRO A 493 2.02 -15.49 10.86
CA PRO A 493 2.08 -14.08 11.19
C PRO A 493 3.20 -13.83 12.20
N ILE A 494 3.99 -12.76 12.01
CA ILE A 494 5.17 -12.47 12.85
C ILE A 494 5.01 -11.16 13.59
N TYR A 495 4.76 -10.05 12.87
CA TYR A 495 4.50 -8.76 13.48
C TYR A 495 3.62 -7.89 12.58
N TYR A 496 2.97 -6.89 13.19
CA TYR A 496 2.30 -5.82 12.45
C TYR A 496 3.29 -4.71 12.15
N TYR A 497 3.23 -4.21 10.93
CA TYR A 497 4.13 -3.14 10.49
C TYR A 497 3.92 -1.84 11.27
N LEU A 498 5.01 -1.09 11.36
CA LEU A 498 4.99 0.33 11.68
C LEU A 498 5.42 1.12 10.45
N SER A 499 4.76 2.22 10.16
CA SER A 499 5.28 3.21 9.22
C SER A 499 6.49 3.90 9.83
N ARG A 500 7.47 4.23 9.02
CA ARG A 500 8.76 4.77 9.47
C ARG A 500 9.22 5.87 8.55
N ASN A 501 8.89 7.09 8.92
CA ASN A 501 9.26 8.28 8.16
C ASN A 501 10.21 9.17 8.95
N VAL A 502 11.05 9.94 8.26
CA VAL A 502 11.76 11.07 8.86
C VAL A 502 11.33 12.32 8.13
N VAL A 503 10.77 13.26 8.88
CA VAL A 503 10.15 14.46 8.32
C VAL A 503 10.86 15.70 8.84
N SER A 504 11.31 16.55 7.94
CA SER A 504 11.95 17.82 8.27
C SER A 504 11.00 18.70 9.10
N PRO A 505 11.48 19.39 10.14
CA PRO A 505 10.67 20.33 10.90
C PRO A 505 10.14 21.51 10.06
N LYS A 506 10.64 21.68 8.86
CA LYS A 506 10.10 22.64 7.88
C LYS A 506 8.78 22.19 7.25
N ILE A 507 8.42 20.91 7.36
CA ILE A 507 7.20 20.36 6.77
C ILE A 507 6.10 20.34 7.83
N SER A 508 4.91 20.81 7.43
CA SER A 508 3.69 20.73 8.22
C SER A 508 2.60 20.00 7.43
N GLY A 509 1.61 19.44 8.13
CA GLY A 509 0.51 18.68 7.52
C GLY A 509 0.81 17.21 7.29
N PHE A 510 1.99 16.73 7.68
CA PHE A 510 2.31 15.30 7.69
C PHE A 510 1.72 14.66 8.96
N GLU A 511 0.65 13.90 8.80
CA GLU A 511 -0.05 13.25 9.90
C GLU A 511 0.11 11.74 9.80
N ASN A 512 0.51 11.08 10.89
CA ASN A 512 0.56 9.62 10.92
C ASN A 512 -0.82 9.03 10.68
N ASN A 513 -0.94 8.09 9.74
CA ASN A 513 -2.17 7.37 9.46
C ASN A 513 -1.90 5.88 9.22
N ALA A 514 -2.97 5.08 9.27
CA ALA A 514 -2.87 3.62 9.21
C ALA A 514 -2.40 3.08 7.84
N PHE A 515 -2.42 3.91 6.79
CA PHE A 515 -2.06 3.51 5.42
C PHE A 515 -0.73 4.11 4.95
N ASP A 516 -0.09 4.95 5.77
CA ASP A 516 1.14 5.70 5.42
C ASP A 516 1.01 6.50 4.11
N ILE A 517 -0.21 6.97 3.82
CA ILE A 517 -0.52 7.78 2.64
C ILE A 517 -0.44 9.26 3.00
N HIS A 518 0.48 9.98 2.37
CA HIS A 518 0.75 11.39 2.63
C HIS A 518 0.75 12.17 1.33
N ARG A 519 -0.47 12.48 0.82
CA ARG A 519 -0.62 13.25 -0.43
C ARG A 519 -0.02 14.63 -0.28
N THR A 520 0.86 15.02 -1.20
CA THR A 520 1.60 16.30 -1.14
C THR A 520 0.70 17.52 -1.11
N ARG A 521 -0.53 17.44 -1.65
CA ARG A 521 -1.52 18.52 -1.60
C ARG A 521 -1.84 19.00 -0.17
N TRP A 522 -1.64 18.16 0.83
CA TRP A 522 -1.90 18.45 2.24
C TRP A 522 -0.71 19.04 2.98
N LEU A 523 0.46 19.03 2.35
CA LEU A 523 1.71 19.45 2.98
C LEU A 523 1.98 20.93 2.72
N THR A 524 2.70 21.53 3.67
CA THR A 524 3.26 22.88 3.51
C THR A 524 4.73 22.84 3.89
N LYS A 525 5.56 23.69 3.28
CA LYS A 525 6.99 23.82 3.56
C LYS A 525 7.30 25.26 3.94
N SER A 526 7.86 25.46 5.15
CA SER A 526 8.42 26.75 5.56
C SER A 526 9.81 26.96 4.96
N GLU A 527 10.23 28.23 4.80
CA GLU A 527 11.55 28.61 4.29
C GLU A 527 12.73 28.11 5.15
#